data_9c0486fa46e2017aafeb4cc92fff07ca
#
_entry.id   9c0486fa46e2017aafeb4cc92fff07ca
#
_cell.length_a   1.000
_cell.length_b   1.000
_cell.length_c   1.000
_cell.angle_alpha   90.00
_cell.angle_beta   90.00
_cell.angle_gamma   90.00
#
_symmetry.space_group_name_H-M   'P 1'
#
loop_
_entity.id
_entity.type
_entity.pdbx_description
1 polymer ?
#
loop_
_entity_poly.entity_id
_entity_poly.type
_entity_poly.pdbx_seq_one_letter_code
_entity_poly.pdbx_strand_id
1 'polypeptide(L)'
;MSQKKATIVNLAASNVSVSQFSAASGALVLEQFYVEEIAPGLTGDEDWLNAAIAALANLVNQHELKGRVTVIAPAFLLLQKPLKVAQVEKAKQAQIVAFEAQNAIPYPLNEVIWDSQVMASDGVEAEVLLFALRSDIATRIATMVTAVGLRPLTIQAAPLLDSQAFL
;
A
#
# COMPACT_ATOMS: atom_id res chain seq x y z
N MET A 1 -16.10 26.27 6.80
CA MET A 1 -15.98 25.01 6.02
C MET A 1 -14.73 24.30 6.46
N SER A 2 -14.84 23.09 7.01
CA SER A 2 -13.66 22.34 7.42
C SER A 2 -12.89 21.87 6.17
N GLN A 3 -11.67 22.35 5.98
CA GLN A 3 -10.78 21.85 4.93
C GLN A 3 -10.59 20.34 5.14
N LYS A 4 -10.90 19.54 4.13
CA LYS A 4 -10.56 18.10 4.14
C LYS A 4 -9.05 17.99 4.14
N LYS A 5 -8.50 17.51 5.26
CA LYS A 5 -7.07 17.18 5.37
C LYS A 5 -6.89 15.69 5.15
N ALA A 6 -5.87 15.31 4.39
CA ALA A 6 -5.44 13.94 4.19
C ALA A 6 -4.00 13.79 4.68
N THR A 7 -3.73 12.75 5.47
CA THR A 7 -2.38 12.41 5.91
C THR A 7 -2.01 11.05 5.34
N ILE A 8 -0.88 10.98 4.67
CA ILE A 8 -0.34 9.76 4.07
C ILE A 8 0.96 9.41 4.79
N VAL A 9 1.04 8.18 5.26
CA VAL A 9 2.27 7.56 5.79
C VAL A 9 2.80 6.62 4.72
N ASN A 10 3.95 6.92 4.17
CA ASN A 10 4.62 6.07 3.21
C ASN A 10 5.76 5.30 3.89
N LEU A 11 5.64 3.98 3.88
CA LEU A 11 6.65 3.07 4.40
C LEU A 11 7.52 2.61 3.21
N ALA A 12 8.72 3.16 3.08
CA ALA A 12 9.67 2.80 2.04
C ALA A 12 10.80 1.93 2.59
N ALA A 13 11.60 1.33 1.73
CA ALA A 13 12.68 0.42 2.13
C ALA A 13 13.73 1.08 3.04
N SER A 14 14.03 2.36 2.80
CA SER A 14 15.10 3.10 3.49
C SER A 14 14.63 4.29 4.32
N ASN A 15 13.34 4.60 4.28
CA ASN A 15 12.79 5.73 5.03
C ASN A 15 11.29 5.56 5.29
N VAL A 16 10.79 6.33 6.23
CA VAL A 16 9.37 6.57 6.44
C VAL A 16 9.10 8.04 6.18
N SER A 17 8.08 8.34 5.41
CA SER A 17 7.66 9.73 5.20
C SER A 17 6.20 9.95 5.55
N VAL A 18 5.89 11.16 5.98
CA VAL A 18 4.52 11.60 6.27
C VAL A 18 4.22 12.85 5.48
N SER A 19 3.20 12.79 4.65
CA SER A 19 2.73 13.92 3.84
C SER A 19 1.35 14.35 4.33
N GLN A 20 1.16 15.64 4.53
CA GLN A 20 -0.14 16.22 4.86
C GLN A 20 -0.62 17.12 3.73
N PHE A 21 -1.84 16.85 3.29
CA PHE A 21 -2.49 17.57 2.21
C PHE A 21 -3.75 18.27 2.71
N SER A 22 -4.05 19.40 2.12
CA SER A 22 -5.36 20.03 2.19
C SER A 22 -6.03 20.07 0.82
N ALA A 23 -7.37 20.03 0.81
CA ALA A 23 -8.13 20.25 -0.41
C ALA A 23 -8.54 21.72 -0.45
N ALA A 24 -8.01 22.48 -1.39
CA ALA A 24 -8.33 23.87 -1.63
C ALA A 24 -8.75 24.05 -3.10
N SER A 25 -9.96 24.58 -3.32
CA SER A 25 -10.48 24.92 -4.66
C SER A 25 -10.42 23.79 -5.70
N GLY A 26 -10.62 22.54 -5.25
CA GLY A 26 -10.57 21.36 -6.12
C GLY A 26 -9.19 20.79 -6.39
N ALA A 27 -8.14 21.39 -5.85
CA ALA A 27 -6.77 20.89 -5.93
C ALA A 27 -6.30 20.37 -4.57
N LEU A 28 -5.41 19.36 -4.60
CA LEU A 28 -4.67 18.91 -3.42
C LEU A 28 -3.40 19.76 -3.30
N VAL A 29 -3.21 20.36 -2.13
CA VAL A 29 -2.04 21.15 -1.79
C VAL A 29 -1.25 20.42 -0.72
N LEU A 30 0.03 20.16 -0.97
CA LEU A 30 0.95 19.61 0.02
C LEU A 30 1.27 20.72 1.03
N GLU A 31 0.85 20.51 2.27
CA GLU A 31 1.06 21.46 3.38
C GLU A 31 2.36 21.15 4.13
N GLN A 32 2.62 19.88 4.39
CA GLN A 32 3.77 19.45 5.16
C GLN A 32 4.29 18.11 4.65
N PHE A 33 5.61 17.96 4.73
CA PHE A 33 6.32 16.74 4.38
C PHE A 33 7.44 16.50 5.38
N TYR A 34 7.44 15.32 5.98
CA TYR A 34 8.44 14.89 6.94
C TYR A 34 9.01 13.55 6.50
N VAL A 35 10.28 13.33 6.75
CA VAL A 35 10.98 12.08 6.43
C VAL A 35 11.94 11.70 7.55
N GLU A 36 11.99 10.41 7.86
CA GLU A 36 12.95 9.79 8.78
C GLU A 36 13.60 8.61 8.09
N GLU A 37 14.90 8.52 8.14
CA GLU A 37 15.64 7.43 7.53
C GLU A 37 15.59 6.17 8.40
N ILE A 38 15.57 5.00 7.75
CA ILE A 38 15.70 3.69 8.38
C ILE A 38 17.15 3.27 8.26
N ALA A 39 17.75 2.80 9.35
CA ALA A 39 19.14 2.36 9.36
C ALA A 39 19.38 1.25 8.32
N PRO A 40 20.49 1.30 7.59
CA PRO A 40 20.84 0.25 6.61
C PRO A 40 21.24 -1.07 7.29
N GLY A 41 21.23 -2.17 6.53
CA GLY A 41 21.74 -3.46 6.97
C GLY A 41 20.75 -4.31 7.74
N LEU A 42 19.47 -4.00 7.70
CA LEU A 42 18.41 -4.81 8.31
C LEU A 42 18.22 -6.13 7.55
N THR A 43 18.02 -7.21 8.29
CA THR A 43 17.83 -8.55 7.74
C THR A 43 16.41 -9.04 8.00
N GLY A 44 15.63 -9.12 6.91
CA GLY A 44 14.25 -9.63 6.94
C GLY A 44 13.18 -8.60 7.29
N ASP A 45 11.94 -9.00 7.05
CA ASP A 45 10.75 -8.14 7.16
C ASP A 45 10.49 -7.68 8.59
N GLU A 46 10.80 -8.53 9.59
CA GLU A 46 10.63 -8.23 11.01
C GLU A 46 11.50 -7.06 11.47
N ASP A 47 12.79 -7.10 11.16
CA ASP A 47 13.73 -6.05 11.56
C ASP A 47 13.37 -4.75 10.87
N TRP A 48 13.00 -4.83 9.60
CA TRP A 48 12.55 -3.67 8.85
C TRP A 48 11.26 -3.06 9.43
N LEU A 49 10.24 -3.89 9.73
CA LEU A 49 8.99 -3.40 10.34
C LEU A 49 9.24 -2.70 11.66
N ASN A 50 10.09 -3.26 12.51
CA ASN A 50 10.44 -2.65 13.79
C ASN A 50 11.16 -1.31 13.61
N ALA A 51 12.08 -1.22 12.65
CA ALA A 51 12.80 0.01 12.35
C ALA A 51 11.87 1.07 11.71
N ALA A 52 10.99 0.66 10.80
CA ALA A 52 10.02 1.55 10.17
C ALA A 52 9.04 2.17 11.19
N ILE A 53 8.57 1.36 12.16
CA ILE A 53 7.67 1.89 13.18
C ILE A 53 8.40 2.81 14.17
N ALA A 54 9.66 2.53 14.49
CA ALA A 54 10.47 3.43 15.32
C ALA A 54 10.67 4.78 14.62
N ALA A 55 10.97 4.79 13.32
CA ALA A 55 11.06 6.00 12.52
C ALA A 55 9.72 6.76 12.47
N LEU A 56 8.60 6.05 12.29
CA LEU A 56 7.27 6.67 12.36
C LEU A 56 6.97 7.27 13.73
N ALA A 57 7.32 6.56 14.80
CA ALA A 57 7.13 7.06 16.18
C ALA A 57 7.92 8.35 16.43
N ASN A 58 9.15 8.44 15.91
CA ASN A 58 9.95 9.65 15.97
C ASN A 58 9.23 10.82 15.27
N LEU A 59 8.76 10.63 14.03
CA LEU A 59 8.02 11.65 13.29
C LEU A 59 6.74 12.07 14.00
N VAL A 60 5.98 11.11 14.53
CA VAL A 60 4.74 11.38 15.29
C VAL A 60 5.03 12.25 16.51
N ASN A 61 6.08 11.92 17.27
CA ASN A 61 6.44 12.64 18.48
C ASN A 61 7.02 14.03 18.18
N GLN A 62 7.90 14.15 17.18
CA GLN A 62 8.56 15.41 16.84
C GLN A 62 7.57 16.44 16.26
N HIS A 63 6.58 15.98 15.50
CA HIS A 63 5.65 16.84 14.78
C HIS A 63 4.22 16.79 15.32
N GLU A 64 4.01 16.13 16.48
CA GLU A 64 2.71 15.97 17.13
C GLU A 64 1.60 15.48 16.20
N LEU A 65 1.94 14.53 15.30
CA LEU A 65 1.03 14.02 14.30
C LEU A 65 -0.11 13.22 14.94
N LYS A 66 -1.33 13.45 14.46
CA LYS A 66 -2.55 12.83 15.00
C LYS A 66 -3.58 12.58 13.89
N GLY A 67 -4.50 11.68 14.18
CA GLY A 67 -5.69 11.48 13.37
C GLY A 67 -5.61 10.31 12.41
N ARG A 68 -6.41 10.39 11.36
CA ARG A 68 -6.57 9.33 10.36
C ARG A 68 -5.48 9.41 9.31
N VAL A 69 -4.95 8.24 8.92
CA VAL A 69 -3.89 8.15 7.92
C VAL A 69 -4.19 7.07 6.88
N THR A 70 -3.76 7.31 5.66
CA THR A 70 -3.59 6.26 4.65
C THR A 70 -2.15 5.78 4.73
N VAL A 71 -1.95 4.48 4.83
CA VAL A 71 -0.61 3.87 4.88
C VAL A 71 -0.28 3.28 3.51
N ILE A 72 0.88 3.60 2.98
CA ILE A 72 1.41 3.00 1.76
C ILE A 72 2.43 1.94 2.16
N ALA A 73 2.14 0.68 1.83
CA ALA A 73 3.03 -0.45 2.07
C ALA A 73 4.06 -0.56 0.93
N PRO A 74 5.33 -0.87 1.22
CA PRO A 74 6.37 -0.94 0.22
C PRO A 74 6.22 -2.16 -0.68
N ALA A 75 6.73 -2.03 -1.91
CA ALA A 75 6.62 -3.07 -2.94
C ALA A 75 7.24 -4.42 -2.55
N PHE A 76 8.31 -4.41 -1.75
CA PHE A 76 9.01 -5.66 -1.38
C PHE A 76 8.22 -6.55 -0.40
N LEU A 77 7.20 -6.02 0.28
CA LEU A 77 6.28 -6.82 1.10
C LEU A 77 5.15 -7.45 0.28
N LEU A 78 5.01 -7.07 -0.99
CA LEU A 78 3.95 -7.51 -1.87
C LEU A 78 4.43 -8.58 -2.83
N LEU A 79 3.69 -9.66 -2.93
CA LEU A 79 3.80 -10.54 -4.08
C LEU A 79 3.15 -9.83 -5.27
N GLN A 80 3.88 -9.78 -6.39
CA GLN A 80 3.39 -9.28 -7.66
C GLN A 80 3.55 -10.37 -8.72
N LYS A 81 2.46 -10.69 -9.43
CA LYS A 81 2.46 -11.72 -10.50
C LYS A 81 1.73 -11.20 -11.72
N PRO A 82 2.39 -11.13 -12.88
CA PRO A 82 1.71 -10.90 -14.13
C PRO A 82 0.98 -12.17 -14.54
N LEU A 83 -0.26 -12.01 -14.98
CA LEU A 83 -1.12 -13.07 -15.52
C LEU A 83 -1.59 -12.66 -16.91
N LYS A 84 -1.79 -13.64 -17.79
CA LYS A 84 -2.53 -13.47 -19.05
C LYS A 84 -3.84 -14.23 -18.94
N VAL A 85 -4.93 -13.55 -19.15
CA VAL A 85 -6.29 -14.10 -19.07
C VAL A 85 -7.07 -13.75 -20.33
N ALA A 86 -8.01 -14.60 -20.71
CA ALA A 86 -8.87 -14.32 -21.86
C ALA A 86 -9.67 -13.04 -21.62
N GLN A 87 -9.76 -12.19 -22.64
CA GLN A 87 -10.62 -11.01 -22.64
C GLN A 87 -12.06 -11.45 -22.83
N VAL A 88 -12.81 -11.47 -21.74
CA VAL A 88 -14.22 -11.85 -21.68
C VAL A 88 -15.00 -10.80 -20.89
N GLU A 89 -16.29 -10.99 -20.74
CA GLU A 89 -17.12 -10.15 -19.89
C GLU A 89 -16.50 -9.99 -18.49
N LYS A 90 -16.59 -8.79 -17.91
CA LYS A 90 -15.94 -8.40 -16.64
C LYS A 90 -16.19 -9.38 -15.49
N ALA A 91 -17.44 -9.87 -15.34
CA ALA A 91 -17.77 -10.81 -14.27
C ALA A 91 -17.07 -12.16 -14.44
N LYS A 92 -17.01 -12.67 -15.69
CA LYS A 92 -16.32 -13.92 -16.03
C LYS A 92 -14.80 -13.76 -15.94
N GLN A 93 -14.28 -12.60 -16.37
CA GLN A 93 -12.85 -12.30 -16.24
C GLN A 93 -12.42 -12.30 -14.77
N ALA A 94 -13.21 -11.70 -13.88
CA ALA A 94 -12.93 -11.72 -12.43
C ALA A 94 -12.87 -13.14 -11.85
N GLN A 95 -13.74 -14.05 -12.32
CA GLN A 95 -13.70 -15.46 -11.91
C GLN A 95 -12.43 -16.18 -12.40
N ILE A 96 -12.02 -15.92 -13.65
CA ILE A 96 -10.78 -16.47 -14.20
C ILE A 96 -9.58 -15.96 -13.41
N VAL A 97 -9.51 -14.66 -13.14
CA VAL A 97 -8.43 -14.07 -12.34
C VAL A 97 -8.39 -14.67 -10.94
N ALA A 98 -9.55 -14.85 -10.28
CA ALA A 98 -9.61 -15.46 -8.96
C ALA A 98 -9.14 -16.93 -8.97
N PHE A 99 -9.45 -17.69 -10.01
CA PHE A 99 -8.95 -19.05 -10.18
C PHE A 99 -7.43 -19.07 -10.40
N GLU A 100 -6.91 -18.21 -11.27
CA GLU A 100 -5.47 -18.09 -11.52
C GLU A 100 -4.73 -17.60 -10.27
N ALA A 101 -5.33 -16.72 -9.47
CA ALA A 101 -4.77 -16.27 -8.21
C ALA A 101 -4.50 -17.40 -7.21
N GLN A 102 -5.40 -18.42 -7.16
CA GLN A 102 -5.19 -19.59 -6.30
C GLN A 102 -3.94 -20.39 -6.67
N ASN A 103 -3.58 -20.40 -7.95
CA ASN A 103 -2.40 -21.10 -8.45
C ASN A 103 -1.12 -20.23 -8.39
N ALA A 104 -1.27 -18.94 -8.54
CA ALA A 104 -0.15 -17.99 -8.61
C ALA A 104 0.36 -17.54 -7.24
N ILE A 105 -0.52 -17.47 -6.24
CA ILE A 105 -0.16 -17.05 -4.88
C ILE A 105 0.29 -18.28 -4.08
N PRO A 106 1.53 -18.30 -3.54
CA PRO A 106 2.07 -19.45 -2.81
C PRO A 106 1.55 -19.58 -1.37
N TYR A 107 0.41 -18.95 -1.07
CA TYR A 107 -0.26 -18.95 0.23
C TYR A 107 -1.74 -19.22 0.04
N PRO A 108 -2.44 -19.79 1.03
CA PRO A 108 -3.90 -19.88 1.02
C PRO A 108 -4.54 -18.48 0.86
N LEU A 109 -5.54 -18.35 -0.01
CA LEU A 109 -6.15 -17.03 -0.29
C LEU A 109 -6.80 -16.38 0.95
N ASN A 110 -7.17 -17.17 1.95
CA ASN A 110 -7.67 -16.66 3.23
C ASN A 110 -6.58 -16.11 4.16
N GLU A 111 -5.31 -16.32 3.83
CA GLU A 111 -4.15 -15.77 4.57
C GLU A 111 -3.52 -14.55 3.91
N VAL A 112 -4.07 -14.12 2.78
CA VAL A 112 -3.59 -12.96 2.02
C VAL A 112 -4.73 -11.98 1.72
N ILE A 113 -4.37 -10.71 1.64
CA ILE A 113 -5.19 -9.68 1.03
C ILE A 113 -4.66 -9.53 -0.39
N TRP A 114 -5.50 -9.73 -1.38
CA TRP A 114 -5.10 -9.67 -2.77
C TRP A 114 -6.07 -8.86 -3.62
N ASP A 115 -5.53 -8.30 -4.70
CA ASP A 115 -6.29 -7.56 -5.71
C ASP A 115 -5.59 -7.71 -7.06
N SER A 116 -6.25 -7.29 -8.12
CA SER A 116 -5.72 -7.37 -9.48
C SER A 116 -6.07 -6.15 -10.31
N GLN A 117 -5.16 -5.78 -11.20
CA GLN A 117 -5.35 -4.67 -12.14
C GLN A 117 -5.09 -5.12 -13.57
N VAL A 118 -6.01 -4.79 -14.47
CA VAL A 118 -5.78 -4.96 -15.91
C VAL A 118 -4.81 -3.86 -16.36
N MET A 119 -3.67 -4.29 -16.91
CA MET A 119 -2.60 -3.41 -17.37
C MET A 119 -2.73 -3.08 -18.86
N ALA A 120 -3.10 -4.09 -19.64
CA ALA A 120 -3.27 -3.97 -21.10
C ALA A 120 -4.26 -5.01 -21.62
N SER A 121 -4.81 -4.77 -22.79
CA SER A 121 -5.64 -5.76 -23.51
C SER A 121 -5.51 -5.52 -25.01
N ASP A 122 -5.43 -6.61 -25.77
CA ASP A 122 -5.44 -6.61 -27.23
C ASP A 122 -6.82 -6.97 -27.83
N GLY A 123 -7.83 -7.17 -26.98
CA GLY A 123 -9.17 -7.59 -27.37
C GLY A 123 -9.38 -9.09 -27.36
N VAL A 124 -8.32 -9.90 -27.28
CA VAL A 124 -8.34 -11.37 -27.19
C VAL A 124 -7.88 -11.82 -25.81
N GLU A 125 -6.77 -11.24 -25.35
CA GLU A 125 -6.20 -11.47 -24.03
C GLU A 125 -6.05 -10.15 -23.27
N ALA A 126 -6.08 -10.24 -21.94
CA ALA A 126 -5.78 -9.16 -21.03
C ALA A 126 -4.54 -9.53 -20.19
N GLU A 127 -3.63 -8.60 -20.08
CA GLU A 127 -2.53 -8.65 -19.12
C GLU A 127 -3.01 -8.10 -17.80
N VAL A 128 -2.97 -8.92 -16.76
CA VAL A 128 -3.43 -8.59 -15.41
C VAL A 128 -2.26 -8.69 -14.46
N LEU A 129 -2.06 -7.66 -13.67
CA LEU A 129 -1.10 -7.69 -12.56
C LEU A 129 -1.84 -8.02 -11.27
N LEU A 130 -1.44 -9.13 -10.66
CA LEU A 130 -1.94 -9.62 -9.37
C LEU A 130 -1.04 -9.10 -8.27
N PHE A 131 -1.64 -8.60 -7.20
CA PHE A 131 -0.96 -8.15 -5.99
C PHE A 131 -1.48 -8.95 -4.80
N ALA A 132 -0.58 -9.37 -3.93
CA ALA A 132 -0.97 -10.01 -2.68
C ALA A 132 -0.06 -9.56 -1.53
N LEU A 133 -0.66 -9.25 -0.40
CA LEU A 133 -0.01 -8.95 0.86
C LEU A 133 -0.47 -9.98 1.90
N ARG A 134 0.43 -10.56 2.64
CA ARG A 134 0.08 -11.44 3.75
C ARG A 134 -0.76 -10.70 4.79
N SER A 135 -1.85 -11.32 5.23
CA SER A 135 -2.80 -10.72 6.17
C SER A 135 -2.18 -10.43 7.55
N ASP A 136 -1.24 -11.27 7.99
CA ASP A 136 -0.50 -11.05 9.23
C ASP A 136 0.39 -9.80 9.16
N ILE A 137 1.07 -9.56 8.04
CA ILE A 137 1.87 -8.35 7.79
C ILE A 137 0.98 -7.11 7.78
N ALA A 138 -0.14 -7.15 7.06
CA ALA A 138 -1.10 -6.04 7.02
C ALA A 138 -1.65 -5.70 8.41
N THR A 139 -2.04 -6.72 9.17
CA THR A 139 -2.52 -6.56 10.54
C THR A 139 -1.44 -5.97 11.43
N ARG A 140 -0.21 -6.43 11.29
CA ARG A 140 0.92 -5.92 12.06
C ARG A 140 1.20 -4.44 11.75
N ILE A 141 1.22 -4.04 10.48
CA ILE A 141 1.36 -2.63 10.09
C ILE A 141 0.25 -1.79 10.74
N ALA A 142 -1.02 -2.23 10.64
CA ALA A 142 -2.14 -1.50 11.22
C ALA A 142 -2.02 -1.36 12.75
N THR A 143 -1.63 -2.44 13.43
CA THR A 143 -1.44 -2.44 14.90
C THR A 143 -0.31 -1.50 15.32
N MET A 144 0.81 -1.52 14.61
CA MET A 144 1.98 -0.69 14.91
C MET A 144 1.68 0.80 14.66
N VAL A 145 0.98 1.13 13.57
CA VAL A 145 0.55 2.50 13.27
C VAL A 145 -0.43 3.02 14.34
N THR A 146 -1.30 2.14 14.83
CA THR A 146 -2.22 2.47 15.93
C THR A 146 -1.46 2.70 17.24
N ALA A 147 -0.46 1.90 17.53
CA ALA A 147 0.34 2.00 18.75
C ALA A 147 1.11 3.34 18.87
N VAL A 148 1.49 3.96 17.75
CA VAL A 148 2.14 5.29 17.74
C VAL A 148 1.12 6.45 17.80
N GLY A 149 -0.17 6.17 17.95
CA GLY A 149 -1.22 7.19 18.15
C GLY A 149 -1.92 7.65 16.87
N LEU A 150 -1.64 7.02 15.71
CA LEU A 150 -2.34 7.28 14.46
C LEU A 150 -3.49 6.28 14.24
N ARG A 151 -4.43 6.63 13.37
CA ARG A 151 -5.57 5.76 13.02
C ARG A 151 -5.50 5.38 11.54
N PRO A 152 -5.01 4.17 11.20
CA PRO A 152 -4.97 3.74 9.81
C PRO A 152 -6.38 3.55 9.27
N LEU A 153 -6.69 4.19 8.15
CA LEU A 153 -7.95 4.04 7.40
C LEU A 153 -7.84 2.94 6.37
N THR A 154 -6.75 2.96 5.62
CA THR A 154 -6.46 2.01 4.55
C THR A 154 -4.96 1.74 4.51
N ILE A 155 -4.61 0.54 4.03
CA ILE A 155 -3.26 0.19 3.64
C ILE A 155 -3.30 -0.01 2.12
N GLN A 156 -2.52 0.75 1.38
CA GLN A 156 -2.43 0.69 -0.06
C GLN A 156 -1.08 0.15 -0.50
N ALA A 157 -1.05 -0.53 -1.62
CA ALA A 157 0.18 -1.03 -2.21
C ALA A 157 0.85 0.08 -3.04
N ALA A 158 2.13 0.37 -2.79
CA ALA A 158 2.88 1.38 -3.54
C ALA A 158 2.79 1.17 -5.07
N PRO A 159 2.96 -0.05 -5.62
CA PRO A 159 2.90 -0.27 -7.07
C PRO A 159 1.54 0.03 -7.71
N LEU A 160 0.45 -0.07 -6.95
CA LEU A 160 -0.89 0.29 -7.46
C LEU A 160 -1.04 1.79 -7.65
N LEU A 161 -0.38 2.59 -6.84
CA LEU A 161 -0.39 4.05 -6.96
C LEU A 161 0.43 4.51 -8.15
N ASP A 162 1.59 3.90 -8.38
CA ASP A 162 2.45 4.22 -9.52
C ASP A 162 1.76 3.93 -10.85
N SER A 163 1.02 2.83 -10.96
CA SER A 163 0.28 2.48 -12.19
C SER A 163 -0.88 3.43 -12.48
N GLN A 164 -1.51 4.01 -11.47
CA GLN A 164 -2.60 4.97 -11.63
C GLN A 164 -2.13 6.38 -11.98
N ALA A 165 -0.87 6.71 -11.68
CA ALA A 165 -0.30 8.01 -11.99
C ALA A 165 0.05 8.19 -13.50
N PHE A 166 0.10 7.10 -14.26
CA PHE A 166 0.44 7.09 -15.69
C PHE A 166 -0.74 6.80 -16.62
N LEU A 167 -1.96 6.71 -16.10
CA LEU A 167 -3.22 6.60 -16.84
C LEU A 167 -3.97 7.92 -16.84
#